data_a817c1b8b0c4adf47d9f8483b5b2600e
#
_entry.id   a817c1b8b0c4adf47d9f8483b5b2600e
#
_cell.length_a   1.000
_cell.length_b   1.000
_cell.length_c   1.000
_cell.angle_alpha   90.00
_cell.angle_beta   90.00
_cell.angle_gamma   90.00
#
_symmetry.space_group_name_H-M   'P 1'
#
loop_
_entity.id
_entity.type
_entity.pdbx_description
1 polymer ?
#
loop_
_entity_poly.entity_id
_entity_poly.type
_entity_poly.pdbx_seq_one_letter_code
_entity_poly.pdbx_strand_id
1 'polypeptide(L)'
;MQFAREIHDGIAAGAVTLTVRLWSRPQAKVGGRYRVGDVTVEVVDMELVPFGAITETDVVRTGSRDRAALRAIAAHAGPIDDDTLVYRIEFHVV
;
A
#
# COMPACT_ATOMS: atom_id res chain seq x y z
N MET A 1 5.18 9.19 -2.69
CA MET A 1 4.49 8.15 -1.92
C MET A 1 5.21 7.99 -0.58
N GLN A 2 4.49 8.01 0.51
CA GLN A 2 5.09 7.95 1.84
C GLN A 2 4.71 6.67 2.56
N PHE A 3 5.63 6.17 3.38
CA PHE A 3 5.44 4.97 4.19
C PHE A 3 5.85 5.24 5.63
N ALA A 4 5.17 4.59 6.57
CA ALA A 4 5.56 4.63 7.97
C ALA A 4 6.99 4.09 8.10
N ARG A 5 7.78 4.71 8.97
CA ARG A 5 9.20 4.37 9.11
C ARG A 5 9.44 2.92 9.50
N GLU A 6 8.56 2.35 10.32
CA GLU A 6 8.68 0.99 10.82
C GLU A 6 8.55 -0.08 9.73
N ILE A 7 8.05 0.24 8.53
CA ILE A 7 7.97 -0.73 7.43
C ILE A 7 9.06 -0.55 6.39
N HIS A 8 9.95 0.45 6.54
CA HIS A 8 11.03 0.69 5.57
C HIS A 8 11.94 -0.52 5.43
N ASP A 9 12.30 -1.19 6.53
CA ASP A 9 13.15 -2.38 6.48
C ASP A 9 12.46 -3.54 5.73
N GLY A 10 11.16 -3.73 5.94
CA GLY A 10 10.38 -4.73 5.21
C GLY A 10 10.33 -4.46 3.71
N ILE A 11 10.22 -3.19 3.32
CA ILE A 11 10.25 -2.78 1.92
C ILE A 11 11.63 -3.07 1.32
N ALA A 12 12.69 -2.66 1.99
CA ALA A 12 14.06 -2.87 1.53
C ALA A 12 14.39 -4.35 1.39
N ALA A 13 13.86 -5.19 2.29
CA ALA A 13 14.07 -6.64 2.25
C ALA A 13 13.19 -7.37 1.22
N GLY A 14 12.24 -6.68 0.60
CA GLY A 14 11.32 -7.30 -0.35
C GLY A 14 10.15 -8.04 0.31
N ALA A 15 9.98 -7.90 1.63
CA ALA A 15 8.86 -8.53 2.35
C ALA A 15 7.57 -7.73 2.19
N VAL A 16 7.66 -6.42 2.03
CA VAL A 16 6.52 -5.52 1.79
C VAL A 16 6.54 -5.11 0.33
N THR A 17 5.50 -5.50 -0.42
CA THR A 17 5.41 -5.29 -1.87
C THR A 17 4.09 -4.68 -2.31
N LEU A 18 3.24 -4.31 -1.36
CA LEU A 18 1.92 -3.79 -1.63
C LEU A 18 1.57 -2.71 -0.63
N THR A 19 0.85 -1.69 -1.07
CA THR A 19 0.25 -0.70 -0.18
C THR A 19 -1.20 -0.43 -0.61
N VAL A 20 -2.01 -0.02 0.35
CA VAL A 20 -3.42 0.31 0.13
C VAL A 20 -3.62 1.75 0.58
N ARG A 21 -4.17 2.58 -0.30
CA ARG A 21 -4.32 4.02 -0.05
C ARG A 21 -5.73 4.50 -0.33
N LEU A 22 -6.27 5.29 0.59
CA LEU A 22 -7.51 6.01 0.38
C LEU A 22 -7.16 7.41 -0.13
N TRP A 23 -7.11 7.56 -1.45
CA TRP A 23 -6.84 8.83 -2.10
C TRP A 23 -8.06 9.30 -2.87
N SER A 24 -8.32 10.60 -2.88
CA SER A 24 -9.37 11.19 -3.73
C SER A 24 -8.96 11.14 -5.21
N ARG A 25 -7.66 11.14 -5.48
CA ARG A 25 -7.09 10.94 -6.81
C ARG A 25 -5.71 10.33 -6.68
N PRO A 26 -5.21 9.64 -7.74
CA PRO A 26 -3.92 8.97 -7.65
C PRO A 26 -2.77 9.93 -7.33
N GLN A 27 -1.93 9.54 -6.38
CA GLN A 27 -0.71 10.26 -6.03
C GLN A 27 0.54 9.47 -6.43
N ALA A 28 0.38 8.44 -7.22
CA ALA A 28 1.43 7.62 -7.80
C ALA A 28 0.96 7.11 -9.15
N LYS A 29 1.87 6.54 -9.94
CA LYS A 29 1.53 5.98 -11.25
C LYS A 29 2.35 4.74 -11.53
N VAL A 30 1.83 3.84 -12.37
CA VAL A 30 2.57 2.67 -12.85
C VAL A 30 3.81 3.15 -13.58
N GLY A 31 4.95 2.53 -13.29
CA GLY A 31 6.26 2.92 -13.82
C GLY A 31 6.92 4.04 -13.04
N GLY A 32 6.20 4.70 -12.14
CA GLY A 32 6.79 5.73 -11.28
C GLY A 32 7.75 5.14 -10.28
N ARG A 33 8.83 5.88 -9.99
CA ARG A 33 9.85 5.48 -9.00
C ARG A 33 9.84 6.46 -7.86
N TYR A 34 9.89 5.92 -6.64
CA TYR A 34 9.74 6.70 -5.42
C TYR A 34 10.77 6.27 -4.40
N ARG A 35 11.36 7.26 -3.72
CA ARG A 35 12.33 6.99 -2.65
C ARG A 35 11.60 6.57 -1.38
N VAL A 36 12.06 5.49 -0.76
CA VAL A 36 11.55 5.01 0.53
C VAL A 36 12.76 4.69 1.40
N GLY A 37 13.07 5.58 2.36
CA GLY A 37 14.29 5.44 3.15
C GLY A 37 15.52 5.43 2.24
N ASP A 38 16.29 4.36 2.29
CA ASP A 38 17.54 4.22 1.53
C ASP A 38 17.36 3.49 0.19
N VAL A 39 16.13 3.09 -0.15
CA VAL A 39 15.86 2.35 -1.39
C VAL A 39 14.91 3.12 -2.28
N THR A 40 14.86 2.74 -3.55
CA THR A 40 13.88 3.25 -4.52
C THR A 40 12.95 2.11 -4.90
N VAL A 41 11.65 2.38 -4.94
CA VAL A 41 10.65 1.41 -5.39
C VAL A 41 10.05 1.88 -6.70
N GLU A 42 9.66 0.91 -7.53
CA GLU A 42 8.92 1.16 -8.77
C GLU A 42 7.53 0.57 -8.65
N VAL A 43 6.52 1.36 -8.99
CA VAL A 43 5.13 0.90 -9.03
C VAL A 43 4.94 0.05 -10.29
N VAL A 44 4.51 -1.20 -10.11
CA VAL A 44 4.30 -2.14 -11.22
C VAL A 44 2.84 -2.36 -11.55
N ASP A 45 1.94 -2.09 -10.60
CA ASP A 45 0.50 -2.20 -10.83
C ASP A 45 -0.26 -1.30 -9.86
N MET A 46 -1.40 -0.77 -10.32
CA MET A 46 -2.25 0.06 -9.47
C MET A 46 -3.70 -0.12 -9.90
N GLU A 47 -4.54 -0.49 -8.95
CA GLU A 47 -5.96 -0.75 -9.17
C GLU A 47 -6.80 0.00 -8.16
N LEU A 48 -7.96 0.49 -8.59
CA LEU A 48 -8.97 1.05 -7.71
C LEU A 48 -9.99 -0.04 -7.43
N VAL A 49 -10.05 -0.50 -6.18
CA VAL A 49 -10.88 -1.64 -5.78
C VAL A 49 -11.59 -1.36 -4.46
N PRO A 50 -12.73 -2.02 -4.18
CA PRO A 50 -13.32 -1.96 -2.85
C PRO A 50 -12.38 -2.56 -1.81
N PHE A 51 -12.35 -2.00 -0.61
CA PHE A 51 -11.48 -2.52 0.45
C PHE A 51 -11.73 -4.01 0.73
N GLY A 52 -12.99 -4.45 0.64
CA GLY A 52 -13.36 -5.86 0.82
C GLY A 52 -12.73 -6.80 -0.20
N ALA A 53 -12.25 -6.28 -1.35
CA ALA A 53 -11.57 -7.08 -2.35
C ALA A 53 -10.08 -7.31 -2.03
N ILE A 54 -9.53 -6.62 -1.03
CA ILE A 54 -8.17 -6.84 -0.56
C ILE A 54 -8.12 -8.20 0.13
N THR A 55 -7.28 -9.11 -0.36
CA THR A 55 -7.21 -10.48 0.14
C THR A 55 -6.32 -10.56 1.39
N GLU A 56 -6.39 -11.70 2.09
CA GLU A 56 -5.51 -11.92 3.25
C GLU A 56 -4.04 -12.00 2.81
N THR A 57 -3.76 -12.53 1.63
CA THR A 57 -2.42 -12.51 1.04
C THR A 57 -1.96 -11.07 0.82
N ASP A 58 -2.85 -10.21 0.32
CA ASP A 58 -2.56 -8.79 0.13
C ASP A 58 -2.23 -8.12 1.47
N VAL A 59 -3.00 -8.43 2.52
CA VAL A 59 -2.76 -7.89 3.87
C VAL A 59 -1.34 -8.20 4.32
N VAL A 60 -0.91 -9.45 4.17
CA VAL A 60 0.47 -9.86 4.51
C VAL A 60 1.49 -9.05 3.70
N ARG A 61 1.25 -8.87 2.42
CA ARG A 61 2.16 -8.14 1.52
C ARG A 61 2.30 -6.66 1.88
N THR A 62 1.31 -6.07 2.57
CA THR A 62 1.40 -4.68 3.02
C THR A 62 2.26 -4.51 4.27
N GLY A 63 2.67 -5.61 4.90
CA GLY A 63 3.39 -5.57 6.16
C GLY A 63 2.47 -5.38 7.37
N SER A 64 1.17 -5.35 7.16
CA SER A 64 0.19 -5.21 8.25
C SER A 64 -0.01 -6.55 8.95
N ARG A 65 -0.21 -6.50 10.27
CA ARG A 65 -0.43 -7.67 11.09
C ARG A 65 -1.72 -8.42 10.72
N ASP A 66 -2.77 -7.66 10.44
CA ASP A 66 -4.08 -8.19 10.08
C ASP A 66 -4.88 -7.12 9.32
N ARG A 67 -6.08 -7.51 8.87
CA ARG A 67 -6.96 -6.63 8.11
C ARG A 67 -7.38 -5.40 8.93
N ALA A 68 -7.63 -5.56 10.22
CA ALA A 68 -8.02 -4.44 11.08
C ALA A 68 -6.90 -3.40 11.18
N ALA A 69 -5.64 -3.84 11.30
CA ALA A 69 -4.49 -2.95 11.33
C ALA A 69 -4.33 -2.22 9.99
N LEU A 70 -4.51 -2.92 8.86
CA LEU A 70 -4.45 -2.31 7.55
C LEU A 70 -5.56 -1.27 7.38
N ARG A 71 -6.78 -1.60 7.79
CA ARG A 71 -7.92 -0.67 7.72
C ARG A 71 -7.62 0.60 8.53
N ALA A 72 -7.07 0.47 9.73
CA ALA A 72 -6.75 1.61 10.59
C ALA A 72 -5.72 2.54 9.95
N ILE A 73 -4.71 1.97 9.30
CA ILE A 73 -3.68 2.75 8.60
C ILE A 73 -4.26 3.43 7.36
N ALA A 74 -5.01 2.70 6.55
CA ALA A 74 -5.60 3.23 5.32
C ALA A 74 -6.69 4.27 5.61
N ALA A 75 -7.37 4.17 6.75
CA ALA A 75 -8.41 5.11 7.18
C ALA A 75 -7.86 6.48 7.62
N HIS A 76 -6.57 6.72 7.46
CA HIS A 76 -5.93 8.00 7.78
C HIS A 76 -6.65 9.20 7.14
N ALA A 77 -7.15 9.04 5.93
CA ALA A 77 -7.85 10.10 5.19
C ALA A 77 -9.38 10.07 5.40
N GLY A 78 -9.91 9.12 6.16
CA GLY A 78 -11.35 9.00 6.43
C GLY A 78 -11.74 7.55 6.75
N PRO A 79 -12.98 7.33 7.18
CA PRO A 79 -13.44 5.98 7.53
C PRO A 79 -13.50 5.08 6.30
N ILE A 80 -13.18 3.81 6.49
CA ILE A 80 -13.20 2.79 5.45
C ILE A 80 -14.11 1.63 5.86
N ASP A 81 -15.04 1.27 4.98
CA ASP A 81 -15.80 0.02 5.08
C ASP A 81 -15.43 -0.87 3.89
N ASP A 82 -16.08 -2.03 3.77
CA ASP A 82 -15.74 -2.98 2.71
C ASP A 82 -16.07 -2.49 1.31
N ASP A 83 -16.99 -1.53 1.17
CA ASP A 83 -17.38 -0.96 -0.12
C ASP A 83 -16.56 0.27 -0.51
N THR A 84 -15.76 0.79 0.40
CA THR A 84 -14.94 1.97 0.14
C THR A 84 -13.89 1.66 -0.90
N LEU A 85 -13.84 2.45 -1.97
CA LEU A 85 -12.81 2.28 -3.01
C LEU A 85 -11.47 2.78 -2.51
N VAL A 86 -10.45 1.93 -2.67
CA VAL A 86 -9.07 2.21 -2.29
C VAL A 86 -8.16 1.88 -3.46
N TYR A 87 -7.00 2.53 -3.50
CA TYR A 87 -5.95 2.18 -4.46
C TYR A 87 -5.12 1.05 -3.89
N ARG A 88 -5.08 -0.07 -4.63
CA ARG A 88 -4.21 -1.21 -4.37
C ARG A 88 -2.99 -1.05 -5.26
N ILE A 89 -1.83 -0.84 -4.65
CA ILE A 89 -0.61 -0.46 -5.36
C ILE A 89 0.46 -1.50 -5.09
N GLU A 90 0.90 -2.16 -6.16
CA GLU A 90 1.96 -3.16 -6.11
C GLU A 90 3.27 -2.52 -6.58
N PHE A 91 4.35 -2.80 -5.87
CA PHE A 91 5.66 -2.21 -6.16
C PHE A 91 6.78 -3.18 -5.83
N HIS A 92 7.97 -2.87 -6.31
CA HIS A 92 9.18 -3.62 -5.95
C HIS A 92 10.37 -2.65 -5.83
N VAL A 93 11.39 -3.09 -5.11
CA VAL A 93 12.67 -2.35 -5.01
C VAL A 93 13.43 -2.48 -6.33
N VAL A 94 13.98 -1.38 -6.80
CA VAL A 94 14.80 -1.34 -8.02
C VAL A 94 16.20 -0.87 -7.71
#